data_ee40ac5177f4234ad0518a494154e03b
#
_entry.id   ee40ac5177f4234ad0518a494154e03b
#
_cell.length_a   1.000
_cell.length_b   1.000
_cell.length_c   1.000
_cell.angle_alpha   90.00
_cell.angle_beta   90.00
_cell.angle_gamma   90.00
#
_symmetry.space_group_name_H-M   'P 1'
#
loop_
_entity.id
_entity.type
_entity.pdbx_description
1 polymer ?
#
loop_
_entity_poly.entity_id
_entity_poly.type
_entity_poly.pdbx_seq_one_letter_code
_entity_poly.pdbx_strand_id
1 'polypeptide(L)'
;IQNYATPAGAENKDAGIDFSHPSAIVPTSGELISSISAMFQDLSYEAGSYFAEMTQKELYDLETRENKRSNLFTCCMLPYEKLPFIIGNYTGDGMETGYAVHEFGHGFAFYTAARKQSLYEFHRSSPVVNEIHSKTMEHFMFPYLGMFVGEHKKEYLRNHFMQQLENLPYRCAIDEFEHVMYDRTLSRVQLCELWADISNRYIPWNRISSEDIHQGKCWPRQT
;
A
#
# COMPACT_ATOMS: atom_id res chain seq x y z
N ILE A 1 9.53 -4.65 0.94
CA ILE A 1 9.16 -3.49 0.11
C ILE A 1 7.98 -3.98 -0.73
N GLN A 2 6.75 -3.77 -0.24
CA GLN A 2 5.56 -4.11 -1.03
C GLN A 2 5.28 -2.93 -1.97
N ASN A 3 5.58 -3.14 -3.25
CA ASN A 3 5.12 -2.26 -4.31
C ASN A 3 3.62 -2.51 -4.50
N TYR A 4 2.77 -1.59 -4.06
CA TYR A 4 1.38 -1.51 -4.50
C TYR A 4 1.37 -0.99 -5.95
N ALA A 5 1.86 -1.80 -6.88
CA ALA A 5 1.61 -1.56 -8.28
C ALA A 5 0.24 -2.14 -8.59
N THR A 6 -0.80 -1.32 -8.57
CA THR A 6 -2.05 -1.66 -9.27
C THR A 6 -1.67 -2.01 -10.71
N PRO A 7 -2.13 -3.13 -11.27
CA PRO A 7 -1.86 -3.43 -12.67
C PRO A 7 -2.41 -2.29 -13.51
N ALA A 8 -1.52 -1.51 -14.11
CA ALA A 8 -1.92 -0.45 -15.01
C ALA A 8 -2.70 -1.09 -16.18
N GLY A 9 -3.98 -0.71 -16.34
CA GLY A 9 -4.68 -0.82 -17.60
C GLY A 9 -5.50 -2.08 -17.87
N ALA A 10 -6.17 -2.67 -16.89
CA ALA A 10 -7.30 -3.54 -17.20
C ALA A 10 -8.57 -2.68 -17.35
N GLU A 11 -8.79 -2.10 -18.50
CA GLU A 11 -10.11 -1.60 -18.87
C GLU A 11 -11.06 -2.82 -18.97
N ASN A 12 -11.75 -3.13 -17.90
CA ASN A 12 -12.80 -4.14 -17.90
C ASN A 12 -14.09 -3.53 -18.45
N LYS A 13 -14.18 -3.42 -19.77
CA LYS A 13 -15.34 -2.88 -20.49
C LYS A 13 -16.56 -3.80 -20.44
N ASP A 14 -16.40 -5.05 -20.06
CA ASP A 14 -17.46 -6.06 -20.14
C ASP A 14 -18.27 -6.27 -18.84
N ALA A 15 -17.83 -5.71 -17.72
CA ALA A 15 -18.51 -5.90 -16.43
C ALA A 15 -19.39 -4.72 -15.99
N GLY A 16 -19.44 -3.62 -16.74
CA GLY A 16 -20.25 -2.44 -16.41
C GLY A 16 -19.84 -1.72 -15.11
N ILE A 17 -18.71 -2.07 -14.52
CA ILE A 17 -18.16 -1.44 -13.33
C ILE A 17 -17.05 -0.50 -13.79
N ASP A 18 -17.32 0.79 -13.69
CA ASP A 18 -16.31 1.82 -13.93
C ASP A 18 -15.44 1.95 -12.67
N PHE A 19 -14.22 1.43 -12.73
CA PHE A 19 -13.21 1.54 -11.66
C PHE A 19 -12.34 2.80 -11.82
N SER A 20 -12.75 3.76 -12.66
CA SER A 20 -12.03 5.02 -12.76
C SER A 20 -11.97 5.69 -11.38
N HIS A 21 -10.76 5.99 -10.93
CA HIS A 21 -10.55 6.72 -9.69
C HIS A 21 -11.13 8.13 -9.86
N PRO A 22 -11.99 8.57 -8.95
CA PRO A 22 -12.46 9.96 -9.00
C PRO A 22 -11.26 10.86 -8.75
N SER A 23 -11.10 11.83 -9.62
CA SER A 23 -10.21 12.97 -9.38
C SER A 23 -10.85 13.87 -8.32
N ALA A 24 -10.91 13.37 -7.08
CA ALA A 24 -11.33 14.21 -5.96
C ALA A 24 -10.31 15.34 -5.83
N ILE A 25 -10.78 16.56 -5.62
CA ILE A 25 -9.91 17.66 -5.22
C ILE A 25 -9.35 17.28 -3.85
N VAL A 26 -8.06 17.02 -3.82
CA VAL A 26 -7.39 16.48 -2.67
C VAL A 26 -6.47 17.53 -2.09
N PRO A 27 -6.31 17.56 -0.77
CA PRO A 27 -5.45 18.52 -0.11
C PRO A 27 -4.03 18.51 -0.67
N THR A 28 -3.36 19.63 -0.57
CA THR A 28 -1.91 19.73 -0.76
C THR A 28 -1.20 18.80 0.23
N SER A 29 0.07 18.47 0.00
CA SER A 29 0.86 17.68 0.95
C SER A 29 0.86 18.27 2.36
N GLY A 30 0.88 19.61 2.49
CA GLY A 30 0.80 20.30 3.78
C GLY A 30 -0.56 20.16 4.47
N GLU A 31 -1.67 20.23 3.73
CA GLU A 31 -3.02 20.00 4.28
C GLU A 31 -3.22 18.54 4.66
N LEU A 32 -2.67 17.60 3.86
CA LEU A 32 -2.67 16.18 4.20
C LEU A 32 -1.96 15.93 5.54
N ILE A 33 -0.76 16.48 5.73
CA ILE A 33 -0.01 16.36 6.98
C ILE A 33 -0.77 16.97 8.15
N SER A 34 -1.42 18.11 7.95
CA SER A 34 -2.25 18.75 8.98
C SER A 34 -3.44 17.86 9.39
N SER A 35 -4.09 17.23 8.42
CA SER A 35 -5.20 16.30 8.67
C SER A 35 -4.74 15.04 9.38
N ILE A 36 -3.61 14.45 8.98
CA ILE A 36 -3.01 13.30 9.66
C ILE A 36 -2.63 13.69 11.11
N SER A 37 -2.02 14.86 11.31
CA SER A 37 -1.68 15.35 12.66
C SER A 37 -2.91 15.43 13.56
N ALA A 38 -3.99 16.04 13.08
CA ALA A 38 -5.22 16.16 13.86
C ALA A 38 -5.81 14.77 14.20
N MET A 39 -5.85 13.85 13.25
CA MET A 39 -6.30 12.48 13.47
C MET A 39 -5.44 11.76 14.52
N PHE A 40 -4.11 11.79 14.40
CA PHE A 40 -3.23 11.11 15.35
C PHE A 40 -3.31 11.69 16.76
N GLN A 41 -3.51 13.01 16.90
CA GLN A 41 -3.73 13.66 18.19
C GLN A 41 -5.04 13.24 18.85
N ASP A 42 -6.10 13.03 18.08
CA ASP A 42 -7.40 12.60 18.59
C ASP A 42 -7.43 11.10 18.92
N LEU A 43 -6.64 10.27 18.22
CA LEU A 43 -6.59 8.82 18.44
C LEU A 43 -6.06 8.45 19.83
N SER A 44 -4.92 8.97 20.23
CA SER A 44 -4.33 8.79 21.58
C SER A 44 -3.17 9.74 21.84
N TYR A 45 -2.80 9.88 23.11
CA TYR A 45 -1.62 10.64 23.51
C TYR A 45 -0.33 10.11 22.85
N GLU A 46 -0.17 8.78 22.79
CA GLU A 46 1.00 8.14 22.20
C GLU A 46 1.08 8.37 20.70
N ALA A 47 -0.05 8.26 19.99
CA ALA A 47 -0.13 8.50 18.56
C ALA A 47 0.15 9.98 18.24
N GLY A 48 -0.44 10.91 18.97
CA GLY A 48 -0.18 12.34 18.84
C GLY A 48 1.27 12.71 19.12
N SER A 49 1.87 12.14 20.18
CA SER A 49 3.29 12.35 20.52
C SER A 49 4.23 11.84 19.43
N TYR A 50 3.95 10.67 18.88
CA TYR A 50 4.69 10.11 17.76
C TYR A 50 4.65 11.08 16.56
N PHE A 51 3.45 11.49 16.14
CA PHE A 51 3.31 12.33 14.96
C PHE A 51 3.92 13.72 15.16
N ALA A 52 3.82 14.29 16.36
CA ALA A 52 4.49 15.54 16.72
C ALA A 52 6.03 15.45 16.59
N GLU A 53 6.62 14.34 17.03
CA GLU A 53 8.06 14.11 16.88
C GLU A 53 8.46 13.95 15.40
N MET A 54 7.65 13.22 14.59
CA MET A 54 7.86 13.10 13.15
C MET A 54 7.86 14.45 12.45
N THR A 55 6.90 15.31 12.79
CA THR A 55 6.79 16.66 12.22
C THR A 55 7.93 17.57 12.66
N GLN A 56 8.27 17.57 13.96
CA GLN A 56 9.35 18.42 14.49
C GLN A 56 10.70 18.09 13.86
N LYS A 57 10.95 16.84 13.51
CA LYS A 57 12.21 16.36 12.95
C LYS A 57 12.17 16.23 11.42
N GLU A 58 11.08 16.64 10.78
CA GLU A 58 10.89 16.54 9.32
C GLU A 58 11.14 15.12 8.78
N LEU A 59 10.60 14.09 9.48
CA LEU A 59 10.85 12.68 9.18
C LEU A 59 9.91 12.12 8.12
N TYR A 60 9.52 12.93 7.16
CA TYR A 60 8.75 12.52 6.00
C TYR A 60 9.05 13.40 4.79
N ASP A 61 8.90 12.83 3.60
CA ASP A 61 9.02 13.50 2.32
C ASP A 61 7.91 12.99 1.38
N LEU A 62 6.79 13.71 1.31
CA LEU A 62 5.62 13.34 0.52
C LEU A 62 5.48 14.14 -0.78
N GLU A 63 6.24 15.23 -0.95
CA GLU A 63 6.11 16.08 -2.12
C GLU A 63 6.48 15.37 -3.41
N THR A 64 5.66 15.56 -4.45
CA THR A 64 5.95 15.02 -5.77
C THR A 64 7.11 15.76 -6.45
N ARG A 65 8.00 15.00 -7.10
CA ARG A 65 9.15 15.51 -7.87
C ARG A 65 9.47 14.57 -9.03
N GLU A 66 10.00 15.11 -10.13
CA GLU A 66 10.33 14.35 -11.35
C GLU A 66 11.24 13.13 -11.11
N ASN A 67 12.15 13.19 -10.15
CA ASN A 67 13.10 12.11 -9.83
C ASN A 67 12.58 11.12 -8.78
N LYS A 68 11.33 11.26 -8.31
CA LYS A 68 10.67 10.27 -7.47
C LYS A 68 9.91 9.26 -8.32
N ARG A 69 9.97 8.00 -7.90
CA ARG A 69 9.16 6.94 -8.51
C ARG A 69 7.66 7.24 -8.33
N SER A 70 6.88 7.09 -9.40
CA SER A 70 5.42 7.15 -9.32
C SER A 70 4.88 6.07 -8.39
N ASN A 71 3.78 6.36 -7.70
CA ASN A 71 3.11 5.46 -6.76
C ASN A 71 4.03 4.93 -5.64
N LEU A 72 5.02 5.74 -5.24
CA LEU A 72 5.92 5.39 -4.14
C LEU A 72 5.31 5.86 -2.82
N PHE A 73 5.05 4.91 -1.94
CA PHE A 73 4.85 5.16 -0.50
C PHE A 73 5.59 4.06 0.24
N THR A 74 6.36 4.42 1.24
CA THR A 74 7.13 3.46 2.04
C THR A 74 7.60 4.06 3.37
N CYS A 75 7.65 3.21 4.39
CA CYS A 75 8.20 3.53 5.69
C CYS A 75 9.58 2.87 5.85
N CYS A 76 10.59 3.67 6.07
CA CYS A 76 11.95 3.24 6.37
C CYS A 76 12.23 3.39 7.86
N MET A 77 12.94 2.41 8.46
CA MET A 77 13.38 2.52 9.86
C MET A 77 14.78 3.08 9.92
N LEU A 78 14.98 4.10 10.76
CA LEU A 78 16.29 4.64 11.12
C LEU A 78 16.74 3.98 12.44
N PRO A 79 17.60 2.94 12.39
CA PRO A 79 17.85 2.08 13.54
C PRO A 79 18.51 2.79 14.72
N TYR A 80 19.44 3.67 14.46
CA TYR A 80 20.20 4.39 15.48
C TYR A 80 19.36 5.46 16.16
N GLU A 81 18.53 6.14 15.40
CA GLU A 81 17.61 7.18 15.87
C GLU A 81 16.38 6.59 16.55
N LYS A 82 16.08 5.31 16.29
CA LYS A 82 14.86 4.62 16.72
C LYS A 82 13.59 5.33 16.25
N LEU A 83 13.66 5.86 15.03
CA LEU A 83 12.60 6.62 14.38
C LEU A 83 12.33 6.08 12.99
N PRO A 84 11.10 6.15 12.50
CA PRO A 84 10.79 5.89 11.11
C PRO A 84 11.03 7.13 10.25
N PHE A 85 11.18 6.93 8.94
CA PHE A 85 11.13 7.96 7.92
C PHE A 85 10.13 7.55 6.84
N ILE A 86 9.20 8.43 6.48
CA ILE A 86 8.19 8.15 5.48
C ILE A 86 8.57 8.82 4.16
N ILE A 87 8.62 8.06 3.08
CA ILE A 87 8.81 8.59 1.73
C ILE A 87 7.56 8.30 0.92
N GLY A 88 7.01 9.32 0.28
CA GLY A 88 5.88 9.21 -0.62
C GLY A 88 6.06 10.09 -1.85
N ASN A 89 5.30 9.80 -2.90
CA ASN A 89 5.17 10.68 -4.06
C ASN A 89 3.69 11.04 -4.20
N TYR A 90 3.23 11.96 -3.35
CA TYR A 90 1.84 12.35 -3.24
C TYR A 90 1.46 13.32 -4.37
N THR A 91 0.60 12.87 -5.27
CA THR A 91 0.16 13.63 -6.44
C THR A 91 -1.17 14.36 -6.24
N GLY A 92 -1.83 14.10 -5.11
CA GLY A 92 -3.16 14.64 -4.82
C GLY A 92 -4.29 13.70 -5.24
N ASP A 93 -4.05 12.41 -5.42
CA ASP A 93 -5.10 11.41 -5.57
C ASP A 93 -5.70 11.07 -4.19
N GLY A 94 -7.05 10.99 -4.11
CA GLY A 94 -7.74 10.67 -2.85
C GLY A 94 -7.33 9.33 -2.24
N MET A 95 -6.99 8.34 -3.06
CA MET A 95 -6.53 7.04 -2.58
C MET A 95 -5.13 7.09 -1.98
N GLU A 96 -4.26 7.98 -2.49
CA GLU A 96 -2.92 8.20 -1.96
C GLU A 96 -2.93 8.71 -0.51
N THR A 97 -4.00 9.39 -0.10
CA THR A 97 -4.23 9.78 1.29
C THR A 97 -4.23 8.57 2.22
N GLY A 98 -4.92 7.50 1.82
CA GLY A 98 -4.91 6.22 2.55
C GLY A 98 -3.52 5.58 2.58
N TYR A 99 -2.76 5.66 1.50
CA TYR A 99 -1.39 5.13 1.45
C TYR A 99 -0.46 5.90 2.39
N ALA A 100 -0.57 7.22 2.45
CA ALA A 100 0.20 8.02 3.39
C ALA A 100 -0.12 7.64 4.85
N VAL A 101 -1.41 7.53 5.21
CA VAL A 101 -1.85 7.11 6.55
C VAL A 101 -1.37 5.69 6.88
N HIS A 102 -1.38 4.78 5.90
CA HIS A 102 -0.84 3.43 6.00
C HIS A 102 0.64 3.44 6.43
N GLU A 103 1.48 4.21 5.74
CA GLU A 103 2.91 4.29 6.05
C GLU A 103 3.17 4.92 7.42
N PHE A 104 2.40 5.94 7.81
CA PHE A 104 2.46 6.47 9.18
C PHE A 104 2.00 5.43 10.21
N GLY A 105 1.12 4.51 9.86
CA GLY A 105 0.74 3.36 10.69
C GLY A 105 1.90 2.40 10.93
N HIS A 106 2.66 2.05 9.89
CA HIS A 106 3.92 1.31 10.03
C HIS A 106 4.90 2.07 10.92
N GLY A 107 5.05 3.37 10.68
CA GLY A 107 5.94 4.22 11.47
C GLY A 107 5.57 4.23 12.95
N PHE A 108 4.28 4.32 13.29
CA PHE A 108 3.82 4.29 14.68
C PHE A 108 4.12 2.95 15.37
N ALA A 109 3.95 1.83 14.66
CA ALA A 109 4.28 0.51 15.18
C ALA A 109 5.79 0.40 15.46
N PHE A 110 6.65 0.83 14.54
CA PHE A 110 8.11 0.85 14.72
C PHE A 110 8.54 1.76 15.85
N TYR A 111 7.98 2.96 15.90
CA TYR A 111 8.25 3.93 16.94
C TYR A 111 7.97 3.37 18.33
N THR A 112 6.84 2.70 18.47
CA THR A 112 6.41 2.09 19.73
C THR A 112 7.28 0.89 20.10
N ALA A 113 7.57 0.01 19.15
CA ALA A 113 8.41 -1.16 19.36
C ALA A 113 9.84 -0.75 19.75
N ALA A 114 10.44 0.21 19.05
CA ALA A 114 11.80 0.69 19.30
C ALA A 114 11.99 1.32 20.70
N ARG A 115 10.91 1.77 21.33
CA ARG A 115 10.91 2.31 22.70
C ARG A 115 10.65 1.27 23.78
N LYS A 116 9.98 0.18 23.42
CA LYS A 116 9.60 -0.88 24.37
C LYS A 116 10.50 -2.12 24.31
N GLN A 117 11.15 -2.34 23.16
CA GLN A 117 12.01 -3.50 22.93
C GLN A 117 13.49 -3.09 22.95
N SER A 118 14.29 -3.82 23.71
CA SER A 118 15.73 -3.56 23.80
C SER A 118 16.53 -4.10 22.60
N LEU A 119 16.05 -5.18 21.97
CA LEU A 119 16.70 -5.81 20.82
C LEU A 119 16.12 -5.24 19.52
N TYR A 120 17.01 -4.85 18.63
CA TYR A 120 16.65 -4.27 17.32
C TYR A 120 15.78 -5.21 16.47
N GLU A 121 16.04 -6.50 16.53
CA GLU A 121 15.30 -7.53 15.82
C GLU A 121 13.81 -7.53 16.17
N PHE A 122 13.44 -7.03 17.35
CA PHE A 122 12.04 -6.93 17.81
C PHE A 122 11.40 -5.57 17.52
N HIS A 123 12.11 -4.65 16.86
CA HIS A 123 11.49 -3.40 16.41
C HIS A 123 10.59 -3.58 15.18
N ARG A 124 10.68 -4.73 14.53
CA ARG A 124 9.85 -5.10 13.39
C ARG A 124 9.20 -6.46 13.63
N SER A 125 7.96 -6.58 13.18
CA SER A 125 7.23 -7.86 13.15
C SER A 125 7.43 -8.57 11.81
N SER A 126 6.77 -9.72 11.63
CA SER A 126 6.67 -10.33 10.32
C SER A 126 5.93 -9.39 9.35
N PRO A 127 6.15 -9.50 8.02
CA PRO A 127 5.45 -8.69 7.03
C PRO A 127 3.93 -8.70 7.22
N VAL A 128 3.33 -9.86 7.50
CA VAL A 128 1.88 -9.99 7.73
C VAL A 128 1.40 -9.16 8.92
N VAL A 129 2.12 -9.22 10.06
CA VAL A 129 1.76 -8.46 11.26
C VAL A 129 1.99 -6.96 11.06
N ASN A 130 3.02 -6.57 10.33
CA ASN A 130 3.24 -5.16 9.98
C ASN A 130 2.04 -4.59 9.20
N GLU A 131 1.48 -5.37 8.25
CA GLU A 131 0.29 -4.95 7.50
C GLU A 131 -0.98 -4.87 8.34
N ILE A 132 -1.09 -5.64 9.43
CA ILE A 132 -2.20 -5.48 10.39
C ILE A 132 -2.15 -4.09 11.00
N HIS A 133 -0.98 -3.60 11.39
CA HIS A 133 -0.84 -2.25 11.97
C HIS A 133 -1.21 -1.16 10.97
N SER A 134 -0.66 -1.20 9.76
CA SER A 134 -0.89 -0.19 8.73
C SER A 134 -2.34 -0.18 8.24
N LYS A 135 -2.92 -1.36 7.97
CA LYS A 135 -4.33 -1.48 7.58
C LYS A 135 -5.30 -1.03 8.66
N THR A 136 -4.98 -1.30 9.93
CA THR A 136 -5.77 -0.79 11.05
C THR A 136 -5.77 0.73 11.07
N MET A 137 -4.64 1.37 10.79
CA MET A 137 -4.56 2.83 10.73
C MET A 137 -5.39 3.42 9.58
N GLU A 138 -5.41 2.77 8.40
CA GLU A 138 -6.32 3.15 7.31
C GLU A 138 -7.81 3.12 7.77
N HIS A 139 -8.21 2.11 8.55
CA HIS A 139 -9.58 2.03 9.07
C HIS A 139 -9.85 3.07 10.16
N PHE A 140 -8.89 3.40 11.00
CA PHE A 140 -9.02 4.50 11.97
C PHE A 140 -9.20 5.87 11.31
N MET A 141 -8.78 6.03 10.05
CA MET A 141 -9.03 7.25 9.27
C MET A 141 -10.52 7.43 8.91
N PHE A 142 -11.34 6.38 8.85
CA PHE A 142 -12.70 6.47 8.32
C PHE A 142 -13.61 7.52 9.03
N PRO A 143 -13.59 7.66 10.35
CA PRO A 143 -14.34 8.75 11.01
C PRO A 143 -13.90 10.15 10.59
N TYR A 144 -12.65 10.30 10.19
CA TYR A 144 -12.00 11.57 9.84
C TYR A 144 -12.01 11.89 8.35
N LEU A 145 -12.59 11.05 7.50
CA LEU A 145 -12.55 11.21 6.02
C LEU A 145 -12.94 12.59 5.53
N GLY A 146 -13.80 13.31 6.27
CA GLY A 146 -14.15 14.69 5.92
C GLY A 146 -12.99 15.66 5.90
N MET A 147 -11.94 15.41 6.67
CA MET A 147 -10.75 16.23 6.73
C MET A 147 -9.80 15.92 5.56
N PHE A 148 -9.90 14.72 4.98
CA PHE A 148 -9.02 14.20 3.94
C PHE A 148 -9.60 14.36 2.54
N VAL A 149 -10.88 14.02 2.35
CA VAL A 149 -11.53 13.96 1.04
C VAL A 149 -12.83 14.76 0.95
N GLY A 150 -13.13 15.59 1.96
CA GLY A 150 -14.29 16.47 1.98
C GLY A 150 -15.61 15.71 1.75
N GLU A 151 -16.39 16.16 0.76
CA GLU A 151 -17.68 15.57 0.42
C GLU A 151 -17.58 14.20 -0.26
N HIS A 152 -16.38 13.79 -0.72
CA HIS A 152 -16.14 12.54 -1.44
C HIS A 152 -16.01 11.29 -0.56
N LYS A 153 -16.43 11.36 0.72
CA LYS A 153 -16.32 10.25 1.69
C LYS A 153 -16.90 8.92 1.19
N LYS A 154 -18.11 8.97 0.61
CA LYS A 154 -18.79 7.75 0.14
C LYS A 154 -18.07 7.11 -1.02
N GLU A 155 -17.53 7.93 -1.91
CA GLU A 155 -16.78 7.52 -3.07
C GLU A 155 -15.42 6.90 -2.66
N TYR A 156 -14.70 7.56 -1.74
CA TYR A 156 -13.49 7.03 -1.15
C TYR A 156 -13.72 5.64 -0.53
N LEU A 157 -14.72 5.50 0.34
CA LEU A 157 -15.05 4.23 0.99
C LEU A 157 -15.37 3.13 -0.03
N ARG A 158 -16.21 3.45 -1.03
CA ARG A 158 -16.53 2.51 -2.11
C ARG A 158 -15.25 2.03 -2.82
N ASN A 159 -14.40 2.95 -3.24
CA ASN A 159 -13.17 2.63 -3.97
C ASN A 159 -12.18 1.86 -3.09
N HIS A 160 -12.04 2.24 -1.82
CA HIS A 160 -11.22 1.53 -0.86
C HIS A 160 -11.66 0.07 -0.70
N PHE A 161 -12.95 -0.19 -0.50
CA PHE A 161 -13.47 -1.56 -0.38
C PHE A 161 -13.37 -2.34 -1.70
N MET A 162 -13.67 -1.70 -2.83
CA MET A 162 -13.53 -2.36 -4.14
C MET A 162 -12.09 -2.77 -4.40
N GLN A 163 -11.13 -1.91 -4.12
CA GLN A 163 -9.70 -2.23 -4.24
C GLN A 163 -9.29 -3.43 -3.36
N GLN A 164 -9.80 -3.52 -2.13
CA GLN A 164 -9.53 -4.67 -1.26
C GLN A 164 -10.11 -5.98 -1.86
N LEU A 165 -11.35 -5.91 -2.38
CA LEU A 165 -12.00 -7.08 -3.01
C LEU A 165 -11.29 -7.54 -4.29
N GLU A 166 -10.78 -6.62 -5.10
CA GLU A 166 -10.03 -6.91 -6.32
C GLU A 166 -8.64 -7.50 -6.02
N ASN A 167 -7.98 -6.99 -4.98
CA ASN A 167 -6.66 -7.46 -4.60
C ASN A 167 -6.67 -8.86 -3.97
N LEU A 168 -7.78 -9.29 -3.36
CA LEU A 168 -7.86 -10.58 -2.68
C LEU A 168 -7.62 -11.77 -3.62
N PRO A 169 -8.31 -11.90 -4.78
CA PRO A 169 -8.05 -12.99 -5.72
C PRO A 169 -6.60 -12.99 -6.23
N TYR A 170 -6.04 -11.82 -6.51
CA TYR A 170 -4.66 -11.69 -6.95
C TYR A 170 -3.66 -12.20 -5.89
N ARG A 171 -3.86 -11.85 -4.62
CA ARG A 171 -3.01 -12.33 -3.52
C ARG A 171 -3.12 -13.84 -3.32
N CYS A 172 -4.33 -14.40 -3.43
CA CYS A 172 -4.52 -15.85 -3.40
C CYS A 172 -3.83 -16.55 -4.58
N ALA A 173 -3.86 -15.93 -5.76
CA ALA A 173 -3.16 -16.47 -6.94
C ALA A 173 -1.64 -16.48 -6.74
N ILE A 174 -1.07 -15.42 -6.16
CA ILE A 174 0.37 -15.37 -5.83
C ILE A 174 0.73 -16.45 -4.82
N ASP A 175 -0.05 -16.59 -3.75
CA ASP A 175 0.20 -17.58 -2.70
C ASP A 175 0.23 -19.01 -3.27
N GLU A 176 -0.76 -19.40 -4.10
CA GLU A 176 -0.77 -20.69 -4.77
C GLU A 176 0.43 -20.85 -5.74
N PHE A 177 0.76 -19.80 -6.47
CA PHE A 177 1.91 -19.80 -7.38
C PHE A 177 3.23 -20.03 -6.62
N GLU A 178 3.45 -19.33 -5.52
CA GLU A 178 4.65 -19.47 -4.69
C GLU A 178 4.76 -20.87 -4.10
N HIS A 179 3.68 -21.45 -3.58
CA HIS A 179 3.67 -22.81 -3.08
C HIS A 179 4.19 -23.82 -4.11
N VAL A 180 3.70 -23.75 -5.34
CA VAL A 180 4.15 -24.66 -6.42
C VAL A 180 5.56 -24.36 -6.86
N MET A 181 5.94 -23.07 -6.95
CA MET A 181 7.26 -22.63 -7.38
C MET A 181 8.37 -23.09 -6.42
N TYR A 182 8.11 -23.04 -5.11
CA TYR A 182 9.10 -23.49 -4.10
C TYR A 182 9.16 -25.01 -3.94
N ASP A 183 8.08 -25.73 -4.28
CA ASP A 183 8.03 -27.18 -4.20
C ASP A 183 8.65 -27.89 -5.42
N ARG A 184 8.77 -27.19 -6.57
CA ARG A 184 9.18 -27.77 -7.85
C ARG A 184 10.28 -26.98 -8.53
N THR A 185 11.18 -27.70 -9.21
CA THR A 185 12.14 -27.07 -10.10
C THR A 185 11.52 -26.91 -11.50
N LEU A 186 11.14 -25.68 -11.84
CA LEU A 186 10.50 -25.33 -13.09
C LEU A 186 11.39 -24.43 -13.94
N SER A 187 11.36 -24.61 -15.27
CA SER A 187 11.95 -23.67 -16.20
C SER A 187 11.16 -22.34 -16.24
N ARG A 188 11.78 -21.31 -16.79
CA ARG A 188 11.14 -19.98 -16.92
C ARG A 188 9.82 -20.05 -17.71
N VAL A 189 9.75 -20.84 -18.78
CA VAL A 189 8.52 -21.01 -19.56
C VAL A 189 7.44 -21.73 -18.73
N GLN A 190 7.82 -22.82 -18.04
CA GLN A 190 6.90 -23.55 -17.17
C GLN A 190 6.36 -22.69 -16.02
N LEU A 191 7.16 -21.76 -15.47
CA LEU A 191 6.69 -20.80 -14.48
C LEU A 191 5.66 -19.83 -15.09
N CYS A 192 5.85 -19.41 -16.34
CA CYS A 192 4.85 -18.59 -17.02
C CYS A 192 3.55 -19.35 -17.33
N GLU A 193 3.65 -20.62 -17.75
CA GLU A 193 2.48 -21.48 -17.96
C GLU A 193 1.70 -21.67 -16.66
N LEU A 194 2.39 -21.98 -15.58
CA LEU A 194 1.81 -22.13 -14.24
C LEU A 194 1.10 -20.86 -13.80
N TRP A 195 1.79 -19.69 -13.93
CA TRP A 195 1.18 -18.42 -13.57
C TRP A 195 -0.05 -18.09 -14.42
N ALA A 196 -0.01 -18.35 -15.72
CA ALA A 196 -1.16 -18.16 -16.62
C ALA A 196 -2.35 -19.03 -16.23
N ASP A 197 -2.13 -20.31 -15.86
CA ASP A 197 -3.19 -21.21 -15.39
C ASP A 197 -3.82 -20.74 -14.08
N ILE A 198 -2.99 -20.40 -13.08
CA ILE A 198 -3.45 -19.88 -11.80
C ILE A 198 -4.18 -18.55 -11.99
N SER A 199 -3.58 -17.61 -12.72
CA SER A 199 -4.15 -16.29 -12.99
C SER A 199 -5.53 -16.40 -13.66
N ASN A 200 -5.70 -17.27 -14.64
CA ASN A 200 -6.99 -17.48 -15.32
C ASN A 200 -8.10 -18.01 -14.38
N ARG A 201 -7.75 -18.72 -13.31
CA ARG A 201 -8.72 -19.20 -12.31
C ARG A 201 -9.14 -18.09 -11.33
N TYR A 202 -8.20 -17.31 -10.87
CA TYR A 202 -8.44 -16.28 -9.84
C TYR A 202 -8.82 -14.91 -10.40
N ILE A 203 -8.22 -14.51 -11.51
CA ILE A 203 -8.35 -13.18 -12.15
C ILE A 203 -8.60 -13.33 -13.67
N PRO A 204 -9.72 -13.95 -14.11
CA PRO A 204 -9.95 -14.29 -15.51
C PRO A 204 -10.05 -13.09 -16.46
N TRP A 205 -10.20 -11.87 -15.92
CA TRP A 205 -10.17 -10.62 -16.68
C TRP A 205 -8.75 -10.14 -17.03
N ASN A 206 -7.70 -10.68 -16.40
CA ASN A 206 -6.30 -10.34 -16.67
C ASN A 206 -5.61 -11.49 -17.43
N ARG A 207 -5.93 -11.63 -18.71
CA ARG A 207 -5.37 -12.71 -19.53
C ARG A 207 -3.92 -12.44 -19.92
N ILE A 208 -3.08 -13.44 -19.69
CA ILE A 208 -1.68 -13.42 -20.11
C ILE A 208 -1.62 -13.90 -21.56
N SER A 209 -0.86 -13.18 -22.41
CA SER A 209 -0.74 -13.53 -23.82
C SER A 209 0.11 -14.79 -24.03
N SER A 210 -0.22 -15.57 -25.05
CA SER A 210 0.60 -16.74 -25.43
C SER A 210 2.05 -16.34 -25.77
N GLU A 211 2.25 -15.14 -26.30
CA GLU A 211 3.58 -14.62 -26.61
C GLU A 211 4.40 -14.37 -25.34
N ASP A 212 3.83 -13.76 -24.31
CA ASP A 212 4.51 -13.55 -23.03
C ASP A 212 4.87 -14.88 -22.38
N ILE A 213 4.00 -15.91 -22.46
CA ILE A 213 4.27 -17.26 -21.97
C ILE A 213 5.50 -17.85 -22.69
N HIS A 214 5.48 -17.86 -24.03
CA HIS A 214 6.57 -18.43 -24.83
C HIS A 214 7.90 -17.72 -24.60
N GLN A 215 7.88 -16.39 -24.37
CA GLN A 215 9.06 -15.61 -24.05
C GLN A 215 9.50 -15.73 -22.59
N GLY A 216 8.72 -16.41 -21.75
CA GLY A 216 9.00 -16.56 -20.32
C GLY A 216 9.06 -15.22 -19.57
N LYS A 217 8.19 -14.26 -19.90
CA LYS A 217 8.24 -12.89 -19.37
C LYS A 217 7.13 -12.54 -18.38
N CYS A 218 6.14 -13.40 -18.21
CA CYS A 218 4.94 -13.06 -17.45
C CYS A 218 5.10 -13.16 -15.92
N TRP A 219 5.80 -14.19 -15.41
CA TRP A 219 5.92 -14.40 -13.97
C TRP A 219 6.84 -13.42 -13.22
N PRO A 220 7.96 -12.90 -13.79
CA PRO A 220 8.84 -11.98 -13.05
C PRO A 220 8.20 -10.64 -12.69
N ARG A 221 7.06 -10.33 -13.30
CA ARG A 221 6.33 -9.08 -13.02
C ARG A 221 5.49 -9.17 -11.74
N GLN A 222 5.39 -10.36 -11.14
CA GLN A 222 4.55 -10.64 -9.98
C GLN A 222 5.33 -10.65 -8.65
N THR A 223 6.64 -10.55 -8.68
CA THR A 223 7.52 -10.55 -7.48
C THR A 223 7.95 -9.17 -7.05
#